data_b09ccd2c8ac56f27d1c1ab3744297596
#
_entry.id   b09ccd2c8ac56f27d1c1ab3744297596
#
_cell.length_a   1.000
_cell.length_b   1.000
_cell.length_c   1.000
_cell.angle_alpha   90.00
_cell.angle_beta   90.00
_cell.angle_gamma   90.00
#
_symmetry.space_group_name_H-M   'P 1'
#
loop_
_entity.id
_entity.type
_entity.pdbx_description
1 polymer ?
#
loop_
_entity_poly.entity_id
_entity_poly.type
_entity_poly.pdbx_seq_one_letter_code
_entity_poly.pdbx_strand_id
1 'polypeptide(L)'
;MKILVIPDVHLKPWMFQRASELMKEIPALQSVKVDLAVCLMVIADDWRQQFNLDLYVQTYDSAIKFAKEYPDTLWCYGNHDVCYLWNQRESGYSGIAPWTVCEKLRILRDSLPDDSQLAYLHRIDNALFSHGGLADVFVRRYVPDDKYNDIDTVVNTINGFGCGEMWQDASPIWYRPQYYEGKMYKPEKLLQVVGHTPVEGITREETLISCDVFSTYSTGEPIGTQEFPVIDTITWECYGVR
;
A
#
# COMPACT_ATOMS: atom_id res chain seq x y z
N MET A 1 -7.11 9.65 13.70
CA MET A 1 -7.43 8.20 13.79
C MET A 1 -6.16 7.40 13.99
N LYS A 2 -6.26 6.18 14.57
CA LYS A 2 -5.11 5.25 14.66
C LYS A 2 -5.27 4.12 13.64
N ILE A 3 -4.29 3.99 12.77
CA ILE A 3 -4.32 3.13 11.59
C ILE A 3 -3.27 2.03 11.74
N LEU A 4 -3.66 0.76 11.61
CA LEU A 4 -2.73 -0.34 11.38
C LEU A 4 -2.38 -0.38 9.89
N VAL A 5 -1.12 -0.28 9.55
CA VAL A 5 -0.67 -0.42 8.15
C VAL A 5 -0.21 -1.84 7.90
N ILE A 6 -0.70 -2.45 6.82
CA ILE A 6 -0.18 -3.69 6.26
C ILE A 6 0.73 -3.28 5.09
N PRO A 7 2.06 -3.37 5.25
CA PRO A 7 3.00 -3.00 4.19
C PRO A 7 2.95 -3.97 3.01
N ASP A 8 3.93 -3.89 2.14
CA ASP A 8 4.08 -4.72 0.95
C ASP A 8 4.07 -6.20 1.31
N VAL A 9 3.14 -6.97 0.72
CA VAL A 9 2.84 -8.34 1.17
C VAL A 9 3.75 -9.39 0.52
N HIS A 10 4.04 -9.25 -0.78
CA HIS A 10 4.95 -10.12 -1.52
C HIS A 10 4.74 -11.62 -1.23
N LEU A 11 3.54 -12.13 -1.57
CA LEU A 11 3.18 -13.54 -1.40
C LEU A 11 3.36 -14.11 0.02
N LYS A 12 3.10 -13.30 1.05
CA LYS A 12 3.16 -13.70 2.47
C LYS A 12 1.75 -13.76 3.10
N PRO A 13 0.99 -14.86 2.91
CA PRO A 13 -0.41 -14.97 3.39
C PRO A 13 -0.54 -14.81 4.91
N TRP A 14 0.51 -15.15 5.67
CA TRP A 14 0.55 -15.02 7.13
C TRP A 14 0.46 -13.57 7.63
N MET A 15 0.81 -12.58 6.80
CA MET A 15 0.71 -11.16 7.17
C MET A 15 -0.73 -10.75 7.46
N PHE A 16 -1.70 -11.25 6.70
CA PHE A 16 -3.12 -10.97 6.94
C PHE A 16 -3.64 -11.64 8.21
N GLN A 17 -3.14 -12.84 8.53
CA GLN A 17 -3.44 -13.49 9.80
C GLN A 17 -2.89 -12.66 10.95
N ARG A 18 -1.60 -12.26 10.88
CA ARG A 18 -0.97 -11.45 11.94
C ARG A 18 -1.64 -10.09 12.09
N ALA A 19 -1.99 -9.43 10.98
CA ALA A 19 -2.75 -8.18 11.02
C ALA A 19 -4.11 -8.36 11.73
N SER A 20 -4.84 -9.46 11.48
CA SER A 20 -6.09 -9.77 12.19
C SER A 20 -5.89 -9.96 13.69
N GLU A 21 -4.80 -10.62 14.11
CA GLU A 21 -4.43 -10.73 15.52
C GLU A 21 -4.14 -9.36 16.14
N LEU A 22 -3.31 -8.53 15.47
CA LEU A 22 -2.95 -7.19 15.92
C LEU A 22 -4.16 -6.26 16.06
N MET A 23 -5.11 -6.32 15.14
CA MET A 23 -6.37 -5.56 15.23
C MET A 23 -7.16 -5.86 16.51
N LYS A 24 -6.97 -7.05 17.09
CA LYS A 24 -7.60 -7.49 18.36
C LYS A 24 -6.70 -7.23 19.58
N GLU A 25 -5.39 -7.48 19.46
CA GLU A 25 -4.42 -7.41 20.55
C GLU A 25 -4.08 -5.97 20.97
N ILE A 26 -3.87 -5.06 20.01
CA ILE A 26 -3.47 -3.68 20.31
C ILE A 26 -4.49 -2.99 21.24
N PRO A 27 -5.80 -3.02 20.97
CA PRO A 27 -6.79 -2.48 21.88
C PRO A 27 -6.76 -3.11 23.28
N ALA A 28 -6.51 -4.41 23.35
CA ALA A 28 -6.52 -5.15 24.62
C ALA A 28 -5.29 -4.84 25.49
N LEU A 29 -4.10 -4.70 24.86
CA LEU A 29 -2.83 -4.54 25.59
C LEU A 29 -2.49 -3.09 25.91
N GLN A 30 -2.84 -2.14 25.04
CA GLN A 30 -2.40 -0.75 25.13
C GLN A 30 -3.51 0.24 25.50
N SER A 31 -4.75 -0.23 25.66
CA SER A 31 -5.94 0.64 25.80
C SER A 31 -6.08 1.65 24.65
N VAL A 32 -5.48 1.33 23.51
CA VAL A 32 -5.45 2.15 22.31
C VAL A 32 -6.28 1.46 21.25
N LYS A 33 -7.36 2.10 20.84
CA LYS A 33 -8.20 1.58 19.76
C LYS A 33 -7.51 1.81 18.42
N VAL A 34 -7.30 0.75 17.65
CA VAL A 34 -7.05 0.86 16.20
C VAL A 34 -8.39 1.06 15.52
N ASP A 35 -8.51 2.10 14.72
CA ASP A 35 -9.79 2.48 14.10
C ASP A 35 -10.05 1.68 12.83
N LEU A 36 -9.04 1.51 11.98
CA LEU A 36 -9.09 0.69 10.76
C LEU A 36 -7.69 0.26 10.31
N ALA A 37 -7.62 -0.59 9.28
CA ALA A 37 -6.39 -0.97 8.61
C ALA A 37 -6.27 -0.30 7.23
N VAL A 38 -5.03 -0.04 6.80
CA VAL A 38 -4.68 0.32 5.42
C VAL A 38 -3.65 -0.68 4.90
N CYS A 39 -3.92 -1.33 3.77
CA CYS A 39 -3.00 -2.22 3.10
C CYS A 39 -2.34 -1.52 1.91
N LEU A 40 -1.00 -1.48 1.87
CA LEU A 40 -0.23 -0.90 0.76
C LEU A 40 -0.04 -1.88 -0.41
N MET A 41 -0.70 -3.03 -0.31
CA MET A 41 -0.80 -4.11 -1.29
C MET A 41 0.56 -4.70 -1.72
N VAL A 42 0.86 -4.75 -3.03
CA VAL A 42 1.83 -5.68 -3.61
C VAL A 42 1.60 -7.09 -3.04
N ILE A 43 0.37 -7.59 -3.24
CA ILE A 43 0.00 -8.94 -2.80
C ILE A 43 0.71 -9.98 -3.66
N ALA A 44 0.82 -9.69 -4.97
CA ALA A 44 1.50 -10.52 -5.95
C ALA A 44 3.03 -10.41 -5.84
N ASP A 45 3.67 -11.38 -6.43
CA ASP A 45 5.10 -11.46 -6.73
C ASP A 45 6.04 -11.45 -5.52
N ASP A 46 6.89 -12.48 -5.47
CA ASP A 46 8.08 -12.54 -4.62
C ASP A 46 9.18 -13.30 -5.38
N TRP A 47 10.42 -13.10 -4.97
CA TRP A 47 11.57 -13.74 -5.59
C TRP A 47 11.43 -15.26 -5.61
N ARG A 48 11.69 -15.88 -6.77
CA ARG A 48 11.65 -17.33 -7.01
C ARG A 48 10.29 -17.99 -6.83
N GLN A 49 9.21 -17.21 -6.66
CA GLN A 49 7.84 -17.73 -6.49
C GLN A 49 6.98 -17.64 -7.75
N GLN A 50 7.51 -17.16 -8.87
CA GLN A 50 6.76 -16.93 -10.12
C GLN A 50 6.09 -18.17 -10.72
N PHE A 51 6.43 -19.36 -10.26
CA PHE A 51 5.79 -20.63 -10.67
C PHE A 51 4.93 -21.27 -9.56
N ASN A 52 4.84 -20.65 -8.39
CA ASN A 52 4.12 -21.17 -7.23
C ASN A 52 2.68 -20.63 -7.19
N LEU A 53 1.84 -21.06 -8.15
CA LEU A 53 0.47 -20.55 -8.29
C LEU A 53 -0.38 -20.72 -7.02
N ASP A 54 -0.16 -21.82 -6.26
CA ASP A 54 -0.88 -22.08 -5.02
C ASP A 54 -0.61 -20.98 -3.98
N LEU A 55 0.62 -20.44 -3.94
CA LEU A 55 0.96 -19.35 -3.03
C LEU A 55 0.26 -18.04 -3.42
N TYR A 56 0.12 -17.74 -4.71
CA TYR A 56 -0.71 -16.62 -5.18
C TYR A 56 -2.15 -16.76 -4.70
N VAL A 57 -2.76 -17.95 -4.92
CA VAL A 57 -4.13 -18.22 -4.48
C VAL A 57 -4.26 -18.04 -2.98
N GLN A 58 -3.38 -18.66 -2.17
CA GLN A 58 -3.42 -18.59 -0.71
C GLN A 58 -3.28 -17.17 -0.19
N THR A 59 -2.40 -16.35 -0.80
CA THR A 59 -2.17 -14.98 -0.34
C THR A 59 -3.38 -14.10 -0.61
N TYR A 60 -3.93 -14.16 -1.83
CA TYR A 60 -5.15 -13.41 -2.15
C TYR A 60 -6.36 -13.90 -1.34
N ASP A 61 -6.50 -15.21 -1.09
CA ASP A 61 -7.59 -15.73 -0.25
C ASP A 61 -7.48 -15.23 1.19
N SER A 62 -6.26 -15.08 1.70
CA SER A 62 -6.01 -14.48 3.02
C SER A 62 -6.36 -12.99 3.04
N ALA A 63 -6.03 -12.24 1.97
CA ALA A 63 -6.43 -10.84 1.79
C ALA A 63 -7.96 -10.68 1.75
N ILE A 64 -8.63 -11.49 0.93
CA ILE A 64 -10.10 -11.48 0.80
C ILE A 64 -10.78 -11.84 2.14
N LYS A 65 -10.23 -12.80 2.86
CA LYS A 65 -10.72 -13.14 4.19
C LYS A 65 -10.57 -11.97 5.16
N PHE A 66 -9.42 -11.30 5.15
CA PHE A 66 -9.15 -10.12 5.98
C PHE A 66 -10.11 -8.97 5.64
N ALA A 67 -10.32 -8.69 4.34
CA ALA A 67 -11.26 -7.67 3.88
C ALA A 67 -12.71 -7.93 4.38
N LYS A 68 -13.14 -9.19 4.41
CA LYS A 68 -14.47 -9.56 4.94
C LYS A 68 -14.56 -9.47 6.46
N GLU A 69 -13.47 -9.74 7.18
CA GLU A 69 -13.40 -9.64 8.66
C GLU A 69 -13.32 -8.17 9.10
N TYR A 70 -12.64 -7.32 8.33
CA TYR A 70 -12.45 -5.88 8.57
C TYR A 70 -12.92 -5.07 7.36
N PRO A 71 -14.24 -4.90 7.18
CA PRO A 71 -14.80 -4.33 5.95
C PRO A 71 -14.44 -2.85 5.72
N ASP A 72 -14.01 -2.13 6.76
CA ASP A 72 -13.60 -0.72 6.63
C ASP A 72 -12.13 -0.58 6.14
N THR A 73 -11.41 -1.68 5.90
CA THR A 73 -10.02 -1.66 5.42
C THR A 73 -9.90 -0.94 4.08
N LEU A 74 -8.89 -0.07 3.95
CA LEU A 74 -8.54 0.60 2.70
C LEU A 74 -7.35 -0.10 2.05
N TRP A 75 -7.34 -0.15 0.71
CA TRP A 75 -6.37 -0.90 -0.08
C TRP A 75 -5.73 0.02 -1.12
N CYS A 76 -4.39 0.18 -1.06
CA CYS A 76 -3.64 0.99 -2.02
C CYS A 76 -3.04 0.09 -3.10
N TYR A 77 -3.48 0.21 -4.36
CA TYR A 77 -2.87 -0.51 -5.46
C TYR A 77 -1.36 -0.30 -5.49
N GLY A 78 -0.60 -1.40 -5.55
CA GLY A 78 0.83 -1.42 -5.81
C GLY A 78 1.14 -1.72 -7.28
N ASN A 79 2.36 -1.43 -7.71
CA ASN A 79 2.82 -1.65 -9.07
C ASN A 79 2.73 -3.13 -9.49
N HIS A 80 3.07 -4.08 -8.59
CA HIS A 80 2.97 -5.52 -8.86
C HIS A 80 1.53 -6.05 -8.92
N ASP A 81 0.54 -5.32 -8.40
CA ASP A 81 -0.86 -5.72 -8.55
C ASP A 81 -1.42 -5.24 -9.89
N VAL A 82 -1.21 -3.95 -10.23
CA VAL A 82 -1.75 -3.35 -11.46
C VAL A 82 -1.02 -3.80 -12.73
N CYS A 83 0.23 -4.29 -12.61
CA CYS A 83 0.95 -4.82 -13.76
C CYS A 83 0.19 -5.99 -14.42
N TYR A 84 -0.50 -6.82 -13.64
CA TYR A 84 -1.36 -7.89 -14.14
C TYR A 84 -2.64 -7.35 -14.79
N LEU A 85 -3.27 -6.33 -14.19
CA LEU A 85 -4.48 -5.70 -14.73
C LEU A 85 -4.22 -5.02 -16.09
N TRP A 86 -3.02 -4.46 -16.26
CA TRP A 86 -2.64 -3.70 -17.45
C TRP A 86 -1.78 -4.48 -18.44
N ASN A 87 -1.54 -5.78 -18.17
CA ASN A 87 -0.66 -6.61 -18.97
C ASN A 87 0.74 -5.97 -19.19
N GLN A 88 1.23 -5.29 -18.16
CA GLN A 88 2.59 -4.79 -18.10
C GLN A 88 3.46 -5.81 -17.36
N ARG A 89 4.75 -5.91 -17.73
CA ARG A 89 5.63 -6.87 -17.08
C ARG A 89 6.63 -6.15 -16.19
N GLU A 90 6.76 -6.64 -14.97
CA GLU A 90 7.67 -6.15 -13.95
C GLU A 90 8.63 -7.26 -13.48
N SER A 91 9.65 -6.86 -12.69
CA SER A 91 10.54 -7.82 -12.04
C SER A 91 9.74 -8.77 -11.16
N GLY A 92 9.99 -10.08 -11.25
CA GLY A 92 9.22 -11.08 -10.49
C GLY A 92 7.87 -11.47 -11.09
N TYR A 93 7.39 -10.81 -12.15
CA TYR A 93 6.13 -11.12 -12.81
C TYR A 93 6.00 -12.60 -13.19
N SER A 94 4.90 -13.22 -12.80
CA SER A 94 4.58 -14.61 -13.12
C SER A 94 3.85 -14.73 -14.45
N GLY A 95 4.45 -15.44 -15.42
CA GLY A 95 3.79 -15.71 -16.70
C GLY A 95 2.61 -16.70 -16.60
N ILE A 96 2.44 -17.39 -15.48
CA ILE A 96 1.35 -18.36 -15.27
C ILE A 96 0.24 -17.84 -14.34
N ALA A 97 0.46 -16.74 -13.63
CA ALA A 97 -0.49 -16.21 -12.66
C ALA A 97 -1.45 -15.10 -13.15
N PRO A 98 -1.37 -14.54 -14.40
CA PRO A 98 -2.16 -13.38 -14.77
C PRO A 98 -3.67 -13.55 -14.55
N TRP A 99 -4.22 -14.68 -15.01
CA TRP A 99 -5.65 -14.95 -14.83
C TRP A 99 -6.03 -15.03 -13.34
N THR A 100 -5.23 -15.73 -12.55
CA THR A 100 -5.46 -15.90 -11.11
C THR A 100 -5.41 -14.56 -10.38
N VAL A 101 -4.38 -13.75 -10.64
CA VAL A 101 -4.23 -12.44 -9.99
C VAL A 101 -5.39 -11.51 -10.36
N CYS A 102 -5.72 -11.39 -11.66
CA CYS A 102 -6.84 -10.55 -12.10
C CYS A 102 -8.18 -11.00 -11.48
N GLU A 103 -8.45 -12.31 -11.45
CA GLU A 103 -9.68 -12.84 -10.86
C GLU A 103 -9.73 -12.61 -9.35
N LYS A 104 -8.62 -12.83 -8.65
CA LYS A 104 -8.55 -12.60 -7.19
C LYS A 104 -8.66 -11.13 -6.83
N LEU A 105 -8.06 -10.22 -7.59
CA LEU A 105 -8.24 -8.77 -7.42
C LEU A 105 -9.71 -8.36 -7.63
N ARG A 106 -10.37 -8.94 -8.63
CA ARG A 106 -11.81 -8.72 -8.85
C ARG A 106 -12.63 -9.19 -7.64
N ILE A 107 -12.35 -10.41 -7.12
CA ILE A 107 -13.05 -10.94 -5.95
C ILE A 107 -12.77 -10.09 -4.70
N LEU A 108 -11.54 -9.61 -4.52
CA LEU A 108 -11.20 -8.70 -3.42
C LEU A 108 -12.06 -7.44 -3.52
N ARG A 109 -12.08 -6.76 -4.68
CA ARG A 109 -12.90 -5.57 -4.92
C ARG A 109 -14.38 -5.84 -4.65
N ASP A 110 -14.93 -6.93 -5.22
CA ASP A 110 -16.34 -7.29 -5.07
C ASP A 110 -16.70 -7.68 -3.61
N SER A 111 -15.71 -7.90 -2.74
CA SER A 111 -15.90 -8.19 -1.31
C SER A 111 -15.89 -6.94 -0.43
N LEU A 112 -15.50 -5.79 -0.97
CA LEU A 112 -15.49 -4.51 -0.25
C LEU A 112 -16.87 -3.86 -0.27
N PRO A 113 -17.28 -3.18 0.81
CA PRO A 113 -18.53 -2.43 0.86
C PRO A 113 -18.63 -1.31 -0.18
N ASP A 114 -17.51 -0.69 -0.53
CA ASP A 114 -17.41 0.41 -1.48
C ASP A 114 -16.18 0.24 -2.37
N ASP A 115 -16.36 0.37 -3.69
CA ASP A 115 -15.28 0.24 -4.69
C ASP A 115 -14.15 1.28 -4.46
N SER A 116 -14.44 2.42 -3.86
CA SER A 116 -13.46 3.46 -3.53
C SER A 116 -12.45 3.04 -2.46
N GLN A 117 -12.71 1.94 -1.73
CA GLN A 117 -11.77 1.38 -0.76
C GLN A 117 -10.55 0.71 -1.41
N LEU A 118 -10.60 0.44 -2.71
CA LEU A 118 -9.48 -0.08 -3.49
C LEU A 118 -9.06 0.97 -4.52
N ALA A 119 -8.03 1.77 -4.20
CA ALA A 119 -7.61 2.93 -4.96
C ALA A 119 -6.08 3.10 -4.95
N TYR A 120 -5.52 4.13 -5.57
CA TYR A 120 -4.08 4.43 -5.50
C TYR A 120 -3.71 5.22 -4.26
N LEU A 121 -4.62 6.09 -3.81
CA LEU A 121 -4.41 7.03 -2.73
C LEU A 121 -5.59 6.98 -1.76
N HIS A 122 -5.30 6.94 -0.46
CA HIS A 122 -6.28 7.15 0.59
C HIS A 122 -5.85 8.26 1.51
N ARG A 123 -6.68 9.28 1.67
CA ARG A 123 -6.49 10.33 2.65
C ARG A 123 -7.32 10.05 3.90
N ILE A 124 -6.68 10.06 5.06
CA ILE A 124 -7.33 9.96 6.38
C ILE A 124 -6.79 11.11 7.23
N ASP A 125 -7.65 12.02 7.62
CA ASP A 125 -7.26 13.25 8.33
C ASP A 125 -6.10 13.99 7.61
N ASN A 126 -4.92 14.05 8.25
CA ASN A 126 -3.72 14.69 7.73
C ASN A 126 -2.68 13.68 7.23
N ALA A 127 -3.07 12.43 7.00
CA ALA A 127 -2.20 11.40 6.43
C ALA A 127 -2.70 10.95 5.05
N LEU A 128 -1.76 10.72 4.15
CA LEU A 128 -1.97 10.18 2.81
C LEU A 128 -1.24 8.85 2.69
N PHE A 129 -1.98 7.81 2.37
CA PHE A 129 -1.48 6.45 2.17
C PHE A 129 -1.43 6.16 0.68
N SER A 130 -0.32 5.60 0.23
CA SER A 130 -0.12 5.13 -1.14
C SER A 130 1.00 4.11 -1.18
N HIS A 131 1.10 3.36 -2.27
CA HIS A 131 2.19 2.41 -2.42
C HIS A 131 3.56 3.11 -2.52
N GLY A 132 3.74 4.07 -3.48
CA GLY A 132 5.04 4.72 -3.74
C GLY A 132 5.18 6.15 -3.22
N GLY A 133 4.07 6.85 -2.94
CA GLY A 133 4.07 8.25 -2.52
C GLY A 133 3.65 9.24 -3.62
N LEU A 134 3.07 10.35 -3.22
CA LEU A 134 2.57 11.38 -4.14
C LEU A 134 3.59 12.50 -4.30
N ALA A 135 4.26 12.54 -5.45
CA ALA A 135 5.20 13.60 -5.82
C ALA A 135 4.48 14.88 -6.27
N ASP A 136 4.99 16.06 -5.88
CA ASP A 136 4.46 17.37 -6.30
C ASP A 136 4.46 17.51 -7.84
N VAL A 137 5.51 17.03 -8.48
CA VAL A 137 5.65 17.07 -9.95
C VAL A 137 4.56 16.26 -10.66
N PHE A 138 4.11 15.15 -10.08
CA PHE A 138 3.02 14.36 -10.64
C PHE A 138 1.69 15.11 -10.55
N VAL A 139 1.39 15.70 -9.39
CA VAL A 139 0.19 16.51 -9.21
C VAL A 139 0.17 17.68 -10.19
N ARG A 140 1.26 18.45 -10.30
CA ARG A 140 1.36 19.59 -11.24
C ARG A 140 1.21 19.21 -12.70
N ARG A 141 1.58 17.99 -13.04
CA ARG A 141 1.48 17.50 -14.43
C ARG A 141 0.05 17.15 -14.83
N TYR A 142 -0.75 16.62 -13.90
CA TYR A 142 -2.03 16.01 -14.24
C TYR A 142 -3.25 16.67 -13.60
N VAL A 143 -3.06 17.50 -12.59
CA VAL A 143 -4.15 18.18 -11.90
C VAL A 143 -4.12 19.68 -12.29
N PRO A 144 -5.24 20.28 -12.70
CA PRO A 144 -5.32 21.70 -13.01
C PRO A 144 -4.86 22.59 -11.84
N ASP A 145 -4.18 23.69 -12.14
CA ASP A 145 -3.60 24.59 -11.15
C ASP A 145 -4.63 25.12 -10.13
N ASP A 146 -5.84 25.40 -10.59
CA ASP A 146 -6.95 25.88 -9.73
C ASP A 146 -7.44 24.81 -8.73
N LYS A 147 -7.15 23.53 -8.99
CA LYS A 147 -7.48 22.37 -8.12
C LYS A 147 -6.30 21.91 -7.26
N TYR A 148 -5.09 22.35 -7.55
CA TYR A 148 -3.88 21.89 -6.86
C TYR A 148 -3.94 22.01 -5.32
N ASN A 149 -4.67 22.99 -4.78
CA ASN A 149 -4.75 23.22 -3.35
C ASN A 149 -5.88 22.45 -2.65
N ASP A 150 -6.78 21.85 -3.40
CA ASP A 150 -7.87 21.01 -2.90
C ASP A 150 -7.39 19.55 -2.88
N ILE A 151 -6.94 19.10 -1.72
CA ILE A 151 -6.31 17.77 -1.54
C ILE A 151 -7.28 16.65 -1.92
N ASP A 152 -8.56 16.77 -1.56
CA ASP A 152 -9.55 15.73 -1.84
C ASP A 152 -9.86 15.65 -3.34
N THR A 153 -9.92 16.79 -4.01
CA THR A 153 -10.04 16.82 -5.47
C THR A 153 -8.81 16.23 -6.15
N VAL A 154 -7.59 16.48 -5.65
CA VAL A 154 -6.35 15.87 -6.17
C VAL A 154 -6.39 14.36 -6.02
N VAL A 155 -6.71 13.85 -4.82
CA VAL A 155 -6.81 12.42 -4.53
C VAL A 155 -7.85 11.75 -5.45
N ASN A 156 -9.04 12.31 -5.54
CA ASN A 156 -10.11 11.77 -6.38
C ASN A 156 -9.75 11.78 -7.88
N THR A 157 -9.08 12.84 -8.35
CA THR A 157 -8.63 12.93 -9.75
C THR A 157 -7.63 11.82 -10.05
N ILE A 158 -6.62 11.62 -9.19
CA ILE A 158 -5.58 10.61 -9.39
C ILE A 158 -6.14 9.20 -9.27
N ASN A 159 -7.09 8.96 -8.37
CA ASN A 159 -7.75 7.65 -8.23
C ASN A 159 -8.58 7.27 -9.46
N GLY A 160 -8.94 8.24 -10.30
CA GLY A 160 -9.59 8.01 -11.59
C GLY A 160 -8.65 7.70 -12.77
N PHE A 161 -7.33 7.72 -12.57
CA PHE A 161 -6.36 7.50 -13.64
C PHE A 161 -6.23 6.03 -14.06
N GLY A 162 -5.84 5.84 -15.30
CA GLY A 162 -5.56 4.52 -15.84
C GLY A 162 -4.06 4.26 -16.03
N CYS A 163 -3.77 3.22 -16.81
CA CYS A 163 -2.39 2.80 -17.10
C CYS A 163 -1.52 3.94 -17.67
N GLY A 164 -2.08 4.77 -18.56
CA GLY A 164 -1.32 5.82 -19.25
C GLY A 164 -0.69 6.85 -18.31
N GLU A 165 -1.40 7.23 -17.27
CA GLU A 165 -0.94 8.19 -16.26
C GLU A 165 -0.14 7.51 -15.15
N MET A 166 -0.55 6.30 -14.77
CA MET A 166 -0.01 5.64 -13.57
C MET A 166 1.26 4.81 -13.86
N TRP A 167 1.48 4.34 -15.10
CA TRP A 167 2.66 3.54 -15.43
C TRP A 167 3.88 4.41 -15.76
N GLN A 168 4.38 5.14 -14.77
CA GLN A 168 5.55 6.02 -14.86
C GLN A 168 6.19 6.30 -13.50
N ASP A 169 7.48 6.59 -13.48
CA ASP A 169 8.33 6.71 -12.28
C ASP A 169 7.85 7.72 -11.22
N ALA A 170 7.19 8.80 -11.65
CA ALA A 170 6.70 9.83 -10.72
C ALA A 170 5.30 9.53 -10.15
N SER A 171 4.65 8.46 -10.57
CA SER A 171 3.29 8.12 -10.13
C SER A 171 3.27 7.55 -8.71
N PRO A 172 2.12 7.61 -8.01
CA PRO A 172 1.99 7.11 -6.64
C PRO A 172 2.23 5.60 -6.46
N ILE A 173 2.33 4.84 -7.54
CA ILE A 173 2.66 3.40 -7.51
C ILE A 173 4.12 3.09 -7.84
N TRP A 174 4.89 4.10 -8.29
CA TRP A 174 6.29 3.92 -8.72
C TRP A 174 7.27 4.86 -8.01
N TYR A 175 6.81 6.01 -7.53
CA TYR A 175 7.69 7.01 -6.96
C TYR A 175 8.43 6.45 -5.73
N ARG A 176 9.73 6.78 -5.65
CA ARG A 176 10.63 6.36 -4.57
C ARG A 176 11.23 7.59 -3.91
N PRO A 177 10.49 8.24 -2.99
CA PRO A 177 10.94 9.47 -2.35
C PRO A 177 12.26 9.32 -1.60
N GLN A 178 12.62 8.09 -1.21
CA GLN A 178 13.89 7.78 -0.55
C GLN A 178 15.12 7.94 -1.46
N TYR A 179 14.94 7.90 -2.79
CA TYR A 179 16.03 7.93 -3.78
C TYR A 179 16.00 9.18 -4.64
N TYR A 180 14.88 9.86 -4.75
CA TYR A 180 14.73 11.03 -5.60
C TYR A 180 14.62 12.29 -4.76
N GLU A 181 15.43 13.31 -5.07
CA GLU A 181 15.38 14.65 -4.46
C GLU A 181 14.09 15.43 -4.82
N GLY A 182 13.04 14.71 -5.19
CA GLY A 182 11.76 15.28 -5.57
C GLY A 182 10.95 15.72 -4.36
N LYS A 183 10.25 16.85 -4.51
CA LYS A 183 9.36 17.35 -3.47
C LYS A 183 8.09 16.51 -3.41
N MET A 184 7.73 16.07 -2.19
CA MET A 184 6.43 15.46 -1.92
C MET A 184 5.30 16.49 -2.06
N TYR A 185 4.11 16.03 -2.45
CA TYR A 185 2.94 16.91 -2.51
C TYR A 185 2.52 17.36 -1.10
N LYS A 186 2.43 18.67 -0.88
CA LYS A 186 1.97 19.29 0.37
C LYS A 186 2.61 18.77 1.67
N PRO A 187 3.94 18.69 1.77
CA PRO A 187 4.59 18.15 2.97
C PRO A 187 4.28 18.97 4.23
N GLU A 188 3.91 20.24 4.10
CA GLU A 188 3.52 21.08 5.22
C GLU A 188 2.13 20.73 5.81
N LYS A 189 1.36 19.88 5.16
CA LYS A 189 -0.03 19.54 5.52
C LYS A 189 -0.29 18.07 5.64
N LEU A 190 0.51 17.23 4.97
CA LEU A 190 0.27 15.80 4.82
C LEU A 190 1.47 15.00 5.28
N LEU A 191 1.24 14.07 6.19
CA LEU A 191 2.11 12.91 6.38
C LEU A 191 1.87 11.95 5.22
N GLN A 192 2.92 11.52 4.52
CA GLN A 192 2.79 10.46 3.53
C GLN A 192 3.34 9.13 4.07
N VAL A 193 2.56 8.07 3.93
CA VAL A 193 2.89 6.71 4.40
C VAL A 193 3.01 5.82 3.18
N VAL A 194 4.19 5.25 2.99
CA VAL A 194 4.54 4.54 1.75
C VAL A 194 5.24 3.20 1.99
N GLY A 195 5.07 2.29 1.03
CA GLY A 195 5.81 1.04 0.87
C GLY A 195 6.85 1.14 -0.25
N HIS A 196 6.81 0.18 -1.20
CA HIS A 196 7.51 0.14 -2.48
C HIS A 196 9.04 0.11 -2.43
N THR A 197 9.65 0.82 -1.51
CA THR A 197 11.10 0.87 -1.36
C THR A 197 11.49 0.10 -0.10
N PRO A 198 12.15 -1.06 -0.23
CA PRO A 198 12.57 -1.84 0.92
C PRO A 198 13.47 -1.03 1.86
N VAL A 199 13.15 -1.09 3.16
CA VAL A 199 13.89 -0.43 4.24
C VAL A 199 14.18 -1.43 5.37
N GLU A 200 15.31 -1.24 6.08
CA GLU A 200 15.70 -2.13 7.17
C GLU A 200 14.80 -2.01 8.41
N GLY A 201 14.15 -0.87 8.59
CA GLY A 201 13.19 -0.61 9.66
C GLY A 201 12.22 0.46 9.23
N ILE A 202 11.09 0.60 9.93
CA ILE A 202 10.16 1.70 9.70
C ILE A 202 10.92 3.02 9.94
N THR A 203 11.04 3.84 8.90
CA THR A 203 11.74 5.13 8.98
C THR A 203 10.75 6.27 8.91
N ARG A 204 11.10 7.37 9.58
CA ARG A 204 10.39 8.63 9.46
C ARG A 204 11.36 9.74 9.12
N GLU A 205 11.15 10.37 7.99
CA GLU A 205 11.90 11.55 7.53
C GLU A 205 10.90 12.70 7.35
N GLU A 206 10.95 13.68 8.26
CA GLU A 206 10.00 14.81 8.31
C GLU A 206 8.54 14.34 8.24
N THR A 207 7.95 14.38 7.06
CA THR A 207 6.54 14.05 6.78
C THR A 207 6.38 12.81 5.89
N LEU A 208 7.43 11.99 5.80
CA LEU A 208 7.43 10.71 5.10
C LEU A 208 7.66 9.57 6.08
N ILE A 209 6.80 8.56 6.05
CA ILE A 209 7.02 7.27 6.71
C ILE A 209 7.21 6.23 5.62
N SER A 210 8.37 5.56 5.61
CA SER A 210 8.67 4.43 4.74
C SER A 210 8.57 3.13 5.54
N CYS A 211 7.78 2.18 5.07
CA CYS A 211 7.43 1.00 5.84
C CYS A 211 7.45 -0.33 5.05
N ASP A 212 8.08 -0.40 3.88
CA ASP A 212 8.33 -1.70 3.23
C ASP A 212 9.44 -2.45 3.97
N VAL A 213 9.07 -3.08 5.08
CA VAL A 213 9.96 -3.86 5.97
C VAL A 213 9.73 -5.37 5.85
N PHE A 214 8.90 -5.80 4.90
CA PHE A 214 8.59 -7.21 4.66
C PHE A 214 9.17 -7.76 3.35
N SER A 215 9.72 -6.92 2.50
CA SER A 215 10.42 -7.34 1.29
C SER A 215 11.59 -8.26 1.59
N THR A 216 11.96 -9.09 0.61
CA THR A 216 13.06 -10.06 0.71
C THR A 216 14.13 -9.77 -0.33
N TYR A 217 15.37 -10.15 -0.03
CA TYR A 217 16.43 -10.25 -1.02
C TYR A 217 16.11 -11.36 -2.04
N SER A 218 16.78 -11.34 -3.18
CA SER A 218 16.68 -12.43 -4.17
C SER A 218 17.10 -13.82 -3.64
N THR A 219 17.75 -13.86 -2.49
CA THR A 219 18.07 -15.08 -1.74
C THR A 219 16.87 -15.64 -0.97
N GLY A 220 15.82 -14.82 -0.73
CA GLY A 220 14.67 -15.12 0.09
C GLY A 220 14.83 -14.68 1.56
N GLU A 221 15.96 -14.07 1.92
CA GLU A 221 16.17 -13.52 3.27
C GLU A 221 15.39 -12.21 3.44
N PRO A 222 14.77 -11.96 4.62
CA PRO A 222 14.10 -10.71 4.91
C PRO A 222 15.04 -9.51 4.86
N ILE A 223 14.60 -8.36 4.37
CA ILE A 223 15.35 -7.11 4.36
C ILE A 223 15.14 -6.36 5.68
N GLY A 224 13.90 -6.25 6.14
CA GLY A 224 13.53 -5.36 7.23
C GLY A 224 13.09 -6.06 8.51
N THR A 225 12.66 -5.26 9.48
CA THR A 225 12.28 -5.68 10.84
C THR A 225 11.01 -6.50 10.90
N GLN A 226 10.22 -6.57 9.84
CA GLN A 226 8.92 -7.26 9.77
C GLN A 226 7.93 -6.78 10.83
N GLU A 227 7.84 -5.47 11.02
CA GLU A 227 6.92 -4.78 11.92
C GLU A 227 5.78 -4.13 11.15
N PHE A 228 4.58 -4.20 11.70
CA PHE A 228 3.42 -3.48 11.17
C PHE A 228 3.39 -2.09 11.78
N PRO A 229 3.38 -1.00 10.98
CA PRO A 229 3.23 0.35 11.52
C PRO A 229 1.85 0.58 12.12
N VAL A 230 1.80 1.23 13.28
CA VAL A 230 0.59 1.86 13.82
C VAL A 230 0.81 3.37 13.78
N ILE A 231 -0.11 4.08 13.12
CA ILE A 231 0.05 5.50 12.80
C ILE A 231 -1.13 6.29 13.34
N ASP A 232 -0.86 7.37 14.07
CA ASP A 232 -1.86 8.38 14.41
C ASP A 232 -1.89 9.44 13.30
N THR A 233 -3.01 9.55 12.57
CA THR A 233 -3.16 10.43 11.41
C THR A 233 -3.24 11.92 11.75
N ILE A 234 -3.38 12.27 13.02
CA ILE A 234 -3.45 13.66 13.51
C ILE A 234 -2.13 14.08 14.12
N THR A 235 -1.58 13.30 15.06
CA THR A 235 -0.32 13.61 15.75
C THR A 235 0.91 13.19 14.96
N TRP A 236 0.72 12.32 13.94
CA TRP A 236 1.77 11.72 13.13
C TRP A 236 2.73 10.81 13.91
N GLU A 237 2.34 10.39 15.12
CA GLU A 237 3.08 9.37 15.84
C GLU A 237 3.03 8.04 15.08
N CYS A 238 4.17 7.35 15.05
CA CYS A 238 4.32 6.06 14.41
C CYS A 238 5.17 5.13 15.28
N TYR A 239 4.73 3.89 15.41
CA TYR A 239 5.52 2.82 16.05
C TYR A 239 5.24 1.48 15.38
N GLY A 240 6.23 0.59 15.44
CA GLY A 240 6.13 -0.78 14.90
C GLY A 240 5.56 -1.75 15.93
N VAL A 241 4.80 -2.74 15.46
CA VAL A 241 4.29 -3.88 16.25
C VAL A 241 4.54 -5.18 15.49
N ARG A 242 4.75 -6.29 16.23
CA ARG A 242 5.01 -7.62 15.64
C ARG A 242 3.93 -8.61 16.06
#